data_b25e1a9c503c61b39e770a3f233854b2
#
_entry.id   b25e1a9c503c61b39e770a3f233854b2
#
_cell.length_a   1.000
_cell.length_b   1.000
_cell.length_c   1.000
_cell.angle_alpha   90.00
_cell.angle_beta   90.00
_cell.angle_gamma   90.00
#
_symmetry.space_group_name_H-M   'P 1'
#
loop_
_entity.id
_entity.type
_entity.pdbx_description
1 polymer ?
#
loop_
_entity_poly.entity_id
_entity_poly.type
_entity_poly.pdbx_seq_one_letter_code
_entity_poly.pdbx_strand_id
1 'polypeptide(L)'
;VSPARTGLAAAAAVLGAAVLWWAAPSGDAPAPGAAAPGTATSGLADRASAEAAAGRVAMWQGTGVTSGAQDADPLLVPGLRQSFEALLLEAGEAGDPATLKQRLAALVPRHFPPELVARATALIERYVDYRVALGGLAMPADPHDPRALRAALAARQQMRQRYFSPEEGDALFAQDAPLDRYTLARLEIERNNALTPDQKQTALREAEGELGETERAARAAATAHLAVAAQTAAFDAQGLSETERYAQRRAQYGDDAARQLARLDQEERDWQTRLARYAMAQTAQASPEQLQQLRQQLFTPQEQLRIDAALAARRLVPTGTPASP
;
A
#
# COMPACT_ATOMS: atom_id res chain seq x y z
N VAL A 1 -23.20 -32.57 -31.09
CA VAL A 1 -21.91 -32.43 -30.44
C VAL A 1 -21.50 -31.00 -30.61
N SER A 2 -21.72 -30.15 -29.58
CA SER A 2 -21.27 -28.73 -29.56
C SER A 2 -20.15 -28.56 -28.52
N PRO A 3 -19.07 -27.88 -28.85
CA PRO A 3 -18.16 -27.31 -27.86
C PRO A 3 -18.13 -25.79 -27.99
N ALA A 4 -18.74 -25.05 -27.09
CA ALA A 4 -18.45 -23.64 -26.88
C ALA A 4 -19.17 -23.12 -25.62
N ARG A 5 -18.59 -23.34 -24.43
CA ARG A 5 -18.98 -22.64 -23.20
C ARG A 5 -17.85 -22.70 -22.16
N THR A 6 -16.67 -22.19 -22.45
CA THR A 6 -15.56 -22.08 -21.47
C THR A 6 -14.70 -20.84 -21.65
N GLY A 7 -15.28 -19.71 -22.06
CA GLY A 7 -14.48 -18.49 -22.33
C GLY A 7 -14.86 -17.24 -21.53
N LEU A 8 -15.92 -17.23 -20.74
CA LEU A 8 -16.49 -15.98 -20.19
C LEU A 8 -16.33 -15.76 -18.67
N ALA A 9 -15.81 -16.73 -17.94
CA ALA A 9 -15.63 -16.58 -16.48
C ALA A 9 -14.32 -15.87 -16.06
N ALA A 10 -13.37 -15.67 -16.99
CA ALA A 10 -12.08 -15.07 -16.68
C ALA A 10 -12.06 -13.53 -16.71
N ALA A 11 -13.06 -12.88 -17.32
CA ALA A 11 -13.04 -11.41 -17.47
C ALA A 11 -13.48 -10.64 -16.21
N ALA A 12 -14.31 -11.23 -15.36
CA ALA A 12 -14.83 -10.56 -14.16
C ALA A 12 -13.79 -10.45 -13.03
N ALA A 13 -12.87 -11.41 -12.93
CA ALA A 13 -11.81 -11.42 -11.90
C ALA A 13 -10.68 -10.40 -12.18
N VAL A 14 -10.54 -9.96 -13.43
CA VAL A 14 -9.44 -9.05 -13.85
C VAL A 14 -9.70 -7.60 -13.44
N LEU A 15 -10.97 -7.18 -13.29
CA LEU A 15 -11.31 -5.80 -12.94
C LEU A 15 -10.93 -5.44 -11.47
N GLY A 16 -10.90 -6.41 -10.57
CA GLY A 16 -10.51 -6.20 -9.17
C GLY A 16 -9.00 -6.26 -8.91
N ALA A 17 -8.27 -7.12 -9.63
CA ALA A 17 -6.85 -7.38 -9.34
C ALA A 17 -5.91 -6.29 -9.88
N ALA A 18 -6.25 -5.64 -11.00
CA ALA A 18 -5.39 -4.63 -11.62
C ALA A 18 -5.27 -3.33 -10.79
N VAL A 19 -6.27 -3.01 -9.97
CA VAL A 19 -6.28 -1.80 -9.13
C VAL A 19 -5.43 -1.96 -7.89
N LEU A 20 -5.39 -3.16 -7.29
CA LEU A 20 -4.64 -3.42 -6.07
C LEU A 20 -3.12 -3.47 -6.30
N TRP A 21 -2.67 -3.83 -7.50
CA TRP A 21 -1.24 -3.96 -7.78
C TRP A 21 -0.51 -2.59 -7.92
N TRP A 22 -1.23 -1.55 -8.37
CA TRP A 22 -0.66 -0.21 -8.52
C TRP A 22 -0.86 0.69 -7.27
N ALA A 23 -1.74 0.30 -6.37
CA ALA A 23 -1.98 1.01 -5.12
C ALA A 23 -1.19 0.44 -3.93
N ALA A 24 -0.53 -0.72 -4.09
CA ALA A 24 0.29 -1.29 -3.03
C ALA A 24 1.60 -0.50 -2.87
N PRO A 25 1.91 0.07 -1.71
CA PRO A 25 3.26 0.53 -1.44
C PRO A 25 4.20 -0.67 -1.53
N SER A 26 5.32 -0.49 -2.25
CA SER A 26 6.37 -1.50 -2.36
C SER A 26 7.05 -1.68 -1.00
N GLY A 27 6.46 -2.51 -0.16
CA GLY A 27 7.07 -3.04 1.05
C GLY A 27 7.09 -4.55 0.88
N ASP A 28 8.21 -5.18 1.22
CA ASP A 28 8.45 -6.61 1.13
C ASP A 28 7.22 -7.43 1.49
N ALA A 29 6.72 -8.21 0.55
CA ALA A 29 5.66 -9.17 0.79
C ALA A 29 6.23 -10.29 1.69
N PRO A 30 5.62 -10.59 2.84
CA PRO A 30 5.92 -11.81 3.55
C PRO A 30 5.46 -13.01 2.71
N ALA A 31 6.26 -14.07 2.70
CA ALA A 31 6.02 -15.33 2.02
C ALA A 31 4.61 -15.88 2.32
N PRO A 32 3.98 -16.61 1.38
CA PRO A 32 2.63 -17.15 1.56
C PRO A 32 2.65 -18.30 2.56
N GLY A 33 2.02 -18.12 3.71
CA GLY A 33 1.88 -19.17 4.68
C GLY A 33 1.41 -18.73 6.06
N ALA A 34 0.27 -18.03 6.15
CA ALA A 34 -0.50 -18.03 7.40
C ALA A 34 -1.96 -17.70 7.09
N ALA A 35 -2.82 -18.66 7.39
CA ALA A 35 -4.26 -18.56 7.27
C ALA A 35 -4.80 -17.39 8.10
N ALA A 36 -5.69 -16.62 7.50
CA ALA A 36 -6.42 -15.54 8.13
C ALA A 36 -7.37 -16.06 9.23
N PRO A 37 -7.54 -15.32 10.31
CA PRO A 37 -8.78 -15.37 11.08
C PRO A 37 -9.60 -14.10 10.84
N GLY A 38 -10.85 -14.31 10.42
CA GLY A 38 -12.02 -13.53 10.86
C GLY A 38 -12.27 -12.17 10.25
N THR A 39 -13.03 -12.14 9.28
CA THR A 39 -14.14 -11.33 8.70
C THR A 39 -14.78 -10.18 9.51
N ALA A 40 -14.13 -9.54 10.48
CA ALA A 40 -14.75 -8.45 11.23
C ALA A 40 -14.17 -7.05 10.96
N THR A 41 -13.01 -6.94 10.31
CA THR A 41 -12.34 -5.66 10.04
C THR A 41 -12.60 -5.12 8.63
N SER A 42 -12.98 -5.95 7.68
CA SER A 42 -13.30 -5.52 6.31
C SER A 42 -14.49 -4.54 6.25
N GLY A 43 -15.52 -4.76 7.07
CA GLY A 43 -16.71 -3.91 7.06
C GLY A 43 -16.53 -2.50 7.60
N LEU A 44 -15.51 -2.25 8.43
CA LEU A 44 -15.22 -0.91 8.94
C LEU A 44 -14.32 -0.10 7.97
N ALA A 45 -13.38 -0.77 7.33
CA ALA A 45 -12.55 -0.14 6.29
C ALA A 45 -13.38 0.19 5.05
N ASP A 46 -14.30 -0.68 4.65
CA ASP A 46 -15.22 -0.46 3.53
C ASP A 46 -16.21 0.67 3.83
N ARG A 47 -16.75 0.76 5.06
CA ARG A 47 -17.62 1.87 5.48
C ARG A 47 -16.87 3.20 5.52
N ALA A 48 -15.67 3.26 6.09
CA ALA A 48 -14.88 4.48 6.14
C ALA A 48 -14.47 4.95 4.74
N SER A 49 -14.19 4.01 3.82
CA SER A 49 -13.90 4.31 2.42
C SER A 49 -15.15 4.78 1.66
N ALA A 50 -16.30 4.18 1.92
CA ALA A 50 -17.58 4.57 1.33
C ALA A 50 -18.06 5.93 1.85
N GLU A 51 -17.94 6.22 3.14
CA GLU A 51 -18.26 7.52 3.74
C GLU A 51 -17.33 8.63 3.27
N ALA A 52 -16.03 8.34 3.12
CA ALA A 52 -15.06 9.28 2.55
C ALA A 52 -15.29 9.51 1.04
N ALA A 53 -15.79 8.51 0.32
CA ALA A 53 -16.19 8.63 -1.07
C ALA A 53 -17.49 9.45 -1.19
N ALA A 54 -18.51 9.16 -0.39
CA ALA A 54 -19.76 9.89 -0.33
C ALA A 54 -19.57 11.38 0.04
N GLY A 55 -18.67 11.65 1.00
CA GLY A 55 -18.33 13.03 1.37
C GLY A 55 -17.63 13.80 0.25
N ARG A 56 -16.83 13.14 -0.58
CA ARG A 56 -16.18 13.75 -1.75
C ARG A 56 -17.14 13.99 -2.91
N VAL A 57 -18.10 13.12 -3.12
CA VAL A 57 -19.16 13.29 -4.12
C VAL A 57 -20.10 14.44 -3.73
N ALA A 58 -20.40 14.60 -2.43
CA ALA A 58 -21.16 15.73 -1.93
C ALA A 58 -20.44 17.08 -2.13
N MET A 59 -19.11 17.14 -2.20
CA MET A 59 -18.35 18.35 -2.53
C MET A 59 -18.64 18.88 -3.94
N TRP A 60 -19.01 18.04 -4.89
CA TRP A 60 -19.45 18.48 -6.23
C TRP A 60 -20.76 19.27 -6.20
N GLN A 61 -21.62 19.02 -5.23
CA GLN A 61 -22.89 19.76 -5.06
C GLN A 61 -22.71 21.13 -4.39
N GLY A 62 -21.56 21.40 -3.78
CA GLY A 62 -21.32 22.59 -2.96
C GLY A 62 -20.27 23.58 -3.45
N THR A 63 -19.42 23.23 -4.41
CA THR A 63 -18.46 24.18 -4.96
C THR A 63 -19.10 25.02 -6.06
N GLY A 64 -19.83 26.06 -5.64
CA GLY A 64 -20.11 27.21 -6.50
C GLY A 64 -18.78 27.66 -7.10
N VAL A 65 -18.75 27.75 -8.43
CA VAL A 65 -17.66 28.27 -9.24
C VAL A 65 -17.14 29.56 -8.62
N THR A 66 -16.03 29.52 -7.88
CA THR A 66 -15.32 30.71 -7.49
C THR A 66 -14.69 31.29 -8.75
N SER A 67 -15.26 32.40 -9.21
CA SER A 67 -14.80 33.25 -10.30
C SER A 67 -13.29 33.47 -10.23
N GLY A 68 -12.54 32.86 -11.16
CA GLY A 68 -11.09 33.08 -11.24
C GLY A 68 -10.39 32.47 -12.45
N ALA A 69 -11.00 31.49 -13.13
CA ALA A 69 -10.45 30.91 -14.36
C ALA A 69 -11.58 30.80 -15.39
N GLN A 70 -11.75 31.82 -16.20
CA GLN A 70 -12.83 31.90 -17.19
C GLN A 70 -12.72 30.92 -18.35
N ASP A 71 -11.64 30.10 -18.41
CA ASP A 71 -11.37 29.14 -19.47
C ASP A 71 -11.21 27.69 -18.99
N ALA A 72 -11.33 27.39 -17.68
CA ALA A 72 -11.17 26.04 -17.17
C ALA A 72 -12.44 25.20 -17.39
N ASP A 73 -12.30 24.02 -17.96
CA ASP A 73 -13.39 23.06 -18.14
C ASP A 73 -13.97 22.62 -16.77
N PRO A 74 -15.24 22.90 -16.48
CA PRO A 74 -15.83 22.61 -15.17
C PRO A 74 -15.91 21.11 -14.85
N LEU A 75 -15.77 20.22 -15.84
CA LEU A 75 -15.70 18.77 -15.62
C LEU A 75 -14.29 18.31 -15.25
N LEU A 76 -13.26 18.92 -15.85
CA LEU A 76 -11.87 18.47 -15.74
C LEU A 76 -11.18 19.08 -14.51
N VAL A 77 -11.69 18.78 -13.33
CA VAL A 77 -11.17 19.30 -12.07
C VAL A 77 -10.32 18.27 -11.33
N PRO A 78 -9.40 18.71 -10.45
CA PRO A 78 -8.70 17.81 -9.56
C PRO A 78 -9.68 16.96 -8.75
N GLY A 79 -9.45 15.63 -8.70
CA GLY A 79 -10.37 14.72 -8.02
C GLY A 79 -11.41 14.03 -8.93
N LEU A 80 -11.47 14.36 -10.22
CA LEU A 80 -12.40 13.71 -11.16
C LEU A 80 -12.26 12.19 -11.16
N ARG A 81 -11.02 11.68 -11.13
CA ARG A 81 -10.75 10.24 -11.06
C ARG A 81 -11.33 9.63 -9.79
N GLN A 82 -11.17 10.28 -8.64
CA GLN A 82 -11.71 9.80 -7.37
C GLN A 82 -13.23 9.74 -7.41
N SER A 83 -13.88 10.71 -8.07
CA SER A 83 -15.33 10.69 -8.29
C SER A 83 -15.76 9.51 -9.17
N PHE A 84 -14.99 9.20 -10.23
CA PHE A 84 -15.24 8.04 -11.08
C PHE A 84 -15.04 6.71 -10.35
N GLU A 85 -13.99 6.59 -9.55
CA GLU A 85 -13.78 5.39 -8.74
C GLU A 85 -14.88 5.21 -7.68
N ALA A 86 -15.39 6.28 -7.10
CA ALA A 86 -16.53 6.24 -6.18
C ALA A 86 -17.81 5.76 -6.88
N LEU A 87 -18.07 6.24 -8.10
CA LEU A 87 -19.20 5.78 -8.90
C LEU A 87 -19.08 4.32 -9.32
N LEU A 88 -17.88 3.87 -9.65
CA LEU A 88 -17.61 2.46 -9.95
C LEU A 88 -17.90 1.57 -8.75
N LEU A 89 -17.51 2.02 -7.55
CA LEU A 89 -17.80 1.32 -6.30
C LEU A 89 -19.32 1.27 -6.02
N GLU A 90 -20.03 2.39 -6.22
CA GLU A 90 -21.50 2.46 -6.06
C GLU A 90 -22.24 1.58 -7.08
N ALA A 91 -21.76 1.52 -8.34
CA ALA A 91 -22.32 0.66 -9.38
C ALA A 91 -22.18 -0.83 -9.06
N GLY A 92 -21.23 -1.20 -8.19
CA GLY A 92 -20.96 -2.56 -7.76
C GLY A 92 -20.39 -3.45 -8.87
N GLU A 93 -20.22 -4.73 -8.55
CA GLU A 93 -19.69 -5.70 -9.50
C GLU A 93 -20.69 -5.94 -10.65
N ALA A 94 -20.19 -5.97 -11.88
CA ALA A 94 -20.94 -6.29 -13.08
C ALA A 94 -20.26 -7.42 -13.84
N GLY A 95 -21.06 -8.32 -14.43
CA GLY A 95 -20.55 -9.47 -15.19
C GLY A 95 -19.84 -9.09 -16.50
N ASP A 96 -20.08 -7.89 -17.00
CA ASP A 96 -19.50 -7.38 -18.24
C ASP A 96 -19.41 -5.84 -18.24
N PRO A 97 -18.53 -5.25 -19.07
CA PRO A 97 -18.36 -3.81 -19.15
C PRO A 97 -19.61 -3.03 -19.62
N ALA A 98 -20.46 -3.63 -20.46
CA ALA A 98 -21.65 -2.96 -20.97
C ALA A 98 -22.70 -2.76 -19.85
N THR A 99 -22.93 -3.79 -19.04
CA THR A 99 -23.79 -3.72 -17.85
C THR A 99 -23.25 -2.68 -16.85
N LEU A 100 -21.91 -2.61 -16.63
CA LEU A 100 -21.30 -1.62 -15.77
C LEU A 100 -21.55 -0.19 -16.27
N LYS A 101 -21.35 0.06 -17.57
CA LYS A 101 -21.62 1.36 -18.20
C LYS A 101 -23.08 1.78 -18.05
N GLN A 102 -24.03 0.87 -18.25
CA GLN A 102 -25.46 1.16 -18.05
C GLN A 102 -25.77 1.60 -16.61
N ARG A 103 -25.20 0.92 -15.60
CA ARG A 103 -25.37 1.32 -14.21
C ARG A 103 -24.75 2.68 -13.92
N LEU A 104 -23.55 2.94 -14.44
CA LEU A 104 -22.89 4.23 -14.31
C LEU A 104 -23.68 5.36 -14.96
N ALA A 105 -24.22 5.16 -16.16
CA ALA A 105 -25.09 6.13 -16.84
C ALA A 105 -26.33 6.49 -16.01
N ALA A 106 -26.88 5.54 -15.23
CA ALA A 106 -27.98 5.79 -14.31
C ALA A 106 -27.56 6.53 -13.02
N LEU A 107 -26.29 6.41 -12.61
CA LEU A 107 -25.75 7.07 -11.40
C LEU A 107 -25.25 8.50 -11.67
N VAL A 108 -24.61 8.75 -12.81
CA VAL A 108 -24.00 10.03 -13.16
C VAL A 108 -24.94 11.24 -12.94
N PRO A 109 -26.25 11.19 -13.32
CA PRO A 109 -27.16 12.32 -13.10
C PRO A 109 -27.41 12.68 -11.63
N ARG A 110 -27.09 11.78 -10.70
CA ARG A 110 -27.24 12.03 -9.25
C ARG A 110 -26.05 12.78 -8.66
N HIS A 111 -24.91 12.73 -9.34
CA HIS A 111 -23.64 13.19 -8.82
C HIS A 111 -23.03 14.35 -9.59
N PHE A 112 -23.53 14.64 -10.81
CA PHE A 112 -23.03 15.70 -11.66
C PHE A 112 -24.13 16.70 -12.00
N PRO A 113 -23.81 18.01 -12.16
CA PRO A 113 -24.73 19.02 -12.65
C PRO A 113 -25.34 18.62 -14.00
N PRO A 114 -26.60 18.96 -14.26
CA PRO A 114 -27.31 18.56 -15.48
C PRO A 114 -26.57 18.87 -16.77
N GLU A 115 -25.88 20.01 -16.84
CA GLU A 115 -25.07 20.46 -17.98
C GLU A 115 -23.84 19.64 -18.22
N LEU A 116 -23.33 18.93 -17.21
CA LEU A 116 -22.14 18.07 -17.31
C LEU A 116 -22.48 16.59 -17.50
N VAL A 117 -23.73 16.16 -17.26
CA VAL A 117 -24.13 14.74 -17.26
C VAL A 117 -23.73 14.02 -18.54
N ALA A 118 -24.03 14.57 -19.72
CA ALA A 118 -23.73 13.92 -20.99
C ALA A 118 -22.22 13.72 -21.18
N ARG A 119 -21.41 14.72 -20.83
CA ARG A 119 -19.95 14.67 -20.94
C ARG A 119 -19.33 13.73 -19.90
N ALA A 120 -19.80 13.81 -18.66
CA ALA A 120 -19.36 12.93 -17.58
C ALA A 120 -19.68 11.47 -17.89
N THR A 121 -20.87 11.17 -18.45
CA THR A 121 -21.24 9.83 -18.89
C THR A 121 -20.30 9.33 -19.99
N ALA A 122 -20.08 10.10 -21.04
CA ALA A 122 -19.19 9.72 -22.12
C ALA A 122 -17.74 9.52 -21.64
N LEU A 123 -17.27 10.32 -20.67
CA LEU A 123 -15.93 10.21 -20.15
C LEU A 123 -15.76 8.98 -19.22
N ILE A 124 -16.75 8.70 -18.35
CA ILE A 124 -16.67 7.52 -17.46
C ILE A 124 -16.83 6.22 -18.26
N GLU A 125 -17.59 6.20 -19.34
CA GLU A 125 -17.69 5.04 -20.23
C GLU A 125 -16.33 4.73 -20.89
N ARG A 126 -15.62 5.78 -21.38
CA ARG A 126 -14.24 5.63 -21.90
C ARG A 126 -13.27 5.23 -20.81
N TYR A 127 -13.49 5.68 -19.56
CA TYR A 127 -12.68 5.27 -18.42
C TYR A 127 -12.87 3.79 -18.11
N VAL A 128 -14.09 3.24 -18.22
CA VAL A 128 -14.32 1.79 -18.12
C VAL A 128 -13.59 1.03 -19.23
N ASP A 129 -13.68 1.49 -20.49
CA ASP A 129 -12.98 0.85 -21.61
C ASP A 129 -11.45 0.88 -21.42
N TYR A 130 -10.92 2.01 -20.96
CA TYR A 130 -9.52 2.13 -20.58
C TYR A 130 -9.11 1.13 -19.50
N ARG A 131 -9.90 0.95 -18.45
CA ARG A 131 -9.63 -0.02 -17.38
C ARG A 131 -9.63 -1.46 -17.89
N VAL A 132 -10.57 -1.80 -18.78
CA VAL A 132 -10.59 -3.11 -19.44
C VAL A 132 -9.34 -3.32 -20.29
N ALA A 133 -8.96 -2.34 -21.09
CA ALA A 133 -7.76 -2.40 -21.92
C ALA A 133 -6.48 -2.50 -21.08
N LEU A 134 -6.42 -1.82 -19.93
CA LEU A 134 -5.32 -1.91 -18.97
C LEU A 134 -5.11 -3.34 -18.47
N GLY A 135 -6.20 -4.07 -18.22
CA GLY A 135 -6.14 -5.49 -17.82
C GLY A 135 -5.52 -6.40 -18.89
N GLY A 136 -5.47 -5.96 -20.14
CA GLY A 136 -4.80 -6.66 -21.24
C GLY A 136 -3.29 -6.35 -21.39
N LEU A 137 -2.75 -5.38 -20.63
CA LEU A 137 -1.33 -5.10 -20.66
C LEU A 137 -0.53 -6.22 -19.96
N ALA A 138 0.54 -6.64 -20.61
CA ALA A 138 1.45 -7.62 -20.02
C ALA A 138 2.10 -7.05 -18.76
N MET A 139 2.05 -7.81 -17.67
CA MET A 139 2.78 -7.50 -16.45
C MET A 139 4.29 -7.65 -16.68
N PRO A 140 5.13 -6.77 -16.13
CA PRO A 140 6.58 -6.98 -16.19
C PRO A 140 6.93 -8.31 -15.51
N ALA A 141 7.79 -9.10 -16.17
CA ALA A 141 8.26 -10.38 -15.63
C ALA A 141 9.04 -10.21 -14.31
N ASP A 142 9.78 -9.11 -14.19
CA ASP A 142 10.41 -8.67 -12.94
C ASP A 142 9.97 -7.23 -12.64
N PRO A 143 9.09 -7.03 -11.63
CA PRO A 143 8.63 -5.70 -11.25
C PRO A 143 9.72 -4.82 -10.62
N HIS A 144 10.85 -5.42 -10.24
CA HIS A 144 12.00 -4.70 -9.71
C HIS A 144 13.03 -4.33 -10.80
N ASP A 145 12.84 -4.75 -12.05
CA ASP A 145 13.70 -4.32 -13.15
C ASP A 145 13.28 -2.91 -13.63
N PRO A 146 14.15 -1.88 -13.50
CA PRO A 146 13.85 -0.52 -13.94
C PRO A 146 13.51 -0.43 -15.44
N ARG A 147 14.10 -1.29 -16.27
CA ARG A 147 13.83 -1.31 -17.72
C ARG A 147 12.44 -1.85 -18.01
N ALA A 148 12.06 -2.93 -17.35
CA ALA A 148 10.72 -3.51 -17.47
C ALA A 148 9.65 -2.56 -16.92
N LEU A 149 9.91 -1.91 -15.78
CA LEU A 149 9.01 -0.89 -15.24
C LEU A 149 8.86 0.30 -16.20
N ARG A 150 9.96 0.83 -16.75
CA ARG A 150 9.91 1.94 -17.71
C ARG A 150 9.08 1.57 -18.95
N ALA A 151 9.23 0.35 -19.48
CA ALA A 151 8.44 -0.12 -20.60
C ALA A 151 6.94 -0.22 -20.24
N ALA A 152 6.61 -0.72 -19.07
CA ALA A 152 5.21 -0.80 -18.57
C ALA A 152 4.58 0.59 -18.37
N LEU A 153 5.34 1.55 -17.82
CA LEU A 153 4.89 2.94 -17.67
C LEU A 153 4.64 3.60 -19.03
N ALA A 154 5.54 3.39 -20.01
CA ALA A 154 5.37 3.89 -21.36
C ALA A 154 4.13 3.28 -22.05
N ALA A 155 3.92 1.97 -21.94
CA ALA A 155 2.74 1.30 -22.47
C ALA A 155 1.44 1.83 -21.86
N ARG A 156 1.43 2.06 -20.53
CA ARG A 156 0.29 2.68 -19.85
C ARG A 156 0.03 4.11 -20.31
N GLN A 157 1.07 4.91 -20.51
CA GLN A 157 0.94 6.27 -21.03
C GLN A 157 0.39 6.28 -22.47
N GLN A 158 0.87 5.39 -23.34
CA GLN A 158 0.31 5.23 -24.69
C GLN A 158 -1.16 4.82 -24.66
N MET A 159 -1.55 3.95 -23.72
CA MET A 159 -2.95 3.56 -23.53
C MET A 159 -3.80 4.76 -23.12
N ARG A 160 -3.33 5.60 -22.18
CA ARG A 160 -4.04 6.83 -21.77
C ARG A 160 -4.28 7.75 -22.96
N GLN A 161 -3.28 7.97 -23.80
CA GLN A 161 -3.39 8.82 -25.00
C GLN A 161 -4.36 8.29 -26.07
N ARG A 162 -4.69 6.99 -26.06
CA ARG A 162 -5.70 6.41 -26.97
C ARG A 162 -7.13 6.70 -26.52
N TYR A 163 -7.34 6.81 -25.21
CA TYR A 163 -8.69 6.94 -24.65
C TYR A 163 -9.03 8.37 -24.26
N PHE A 164 -8.04 9.23 -24.01
CA PHE A 164 -8.26 10.57 -23.44
C PHE A 164 -7.50 11.63 -24.21
N SER A 165 -8.08 12.84 -24.28
CA SER A 165 -7.33 14.01 -24.70
C SER A 165 -6.23 14.35 -23.68
N PRO A 166 -5.26 15.22 -24.01
CA PRO A 166 -4.26 15.67 -23.05
C PRO A 166 -4.88 16.23 -21.78
N GLU A 167 -5.89 17.09 -21.89
CA GLU A 167 -6.57 17.76 -20.77
C GLU A 167 -7.34 16.75 -19.89
N GLU A 168 -8.05 15.80 -20.52
CA GLU A 168 -8.74 14.71 -19.81
C GLU A 168 -7.73 13.80 -19.12
N GLY A 169 -6.60 13.51 -19.77
CA GLY A 169 -5.51 12.72 -19.21
C GLY A 169 -4.89 13.40 -18.00
N ASP A 170 -4.67 14.69 -18.03
CA ASP A 170 -4.16 15.47 -16.92
C ASP A 170 -5.15 15.48 -15.75
N ALA A 171 -6.43 15.74 -15.98
CA ALA A 171 -7.45 15.73 -14.94
C ALA A 171 -7.58 14.38 -14.24
N LEU A 172 -7.40 13.27 -14.97
CA LEU A 172 -7.55 11.92 -14.44
C LEU A 172 -6.26 11.37 -13.82
N PHE A 173 -5.07 11.73 -14.33
CA PHE A 173 -3.84 10.98 -14.06
C PHE A 173 -2.62 11.85 -13.70
N ALA A 174 -2.72 13.18 -13.64
CA ALA A 174 -1.55 14.03 -13.32
C ALA A 174 -0.90 13.67 -11.99
N GLN A 175 -1.70 13.20 -11.01
CA GLN A 175 -1.21 12.81 -9.69
C GLN A 175 -0.36 11.51 -9.71
N ASP A 176 -0.50 10.67 -10.76
CA ASP A 176 0.27 9.42 -10.85
C ASP A 176 1.73 9.68 -11.28
N ALA A 177 1.96 10.69 -12.13
CA ALA A 177 3.25 10.91 -12.76
C ALA A 177 4.42 11.14 -11.77
N PRO A 178 4.26 11.91 -10.67
CA PRO A 178 5.32 12.06 -9.66
C PRO A 178 5.66 10.73 -8.99
N LEU A 179 4.65 9.94 -8.62
CA LEU A 179 4.84 8.65 -7.97
C LEU A 179 5.51 7.62 -8.90
N ASP A 180 5.12 7.59 -10.18
CA ASP A 180 5.73 6.74 -11.19
C ASP A 180 7.22 7.09 -11.38
N ARG A 181 7.55 8.39 -11.47
CA ARG A 181 8.94 8.87 -11.59
C ARG A 181 9.75 8.49 -10.36
N TYR A 182 9.22 8.74 -9.18
CA TYR A 182 9.86 8.37 -7.92
C TYR A 182 10.14 6.86 -7.85
N THR A 183 9.14 6.02 -8.16
CA THR A 183 9.28 4.57 -8.11
C THR A 183 10.37 4.07 -9.07
N LEU A 184 10.41 4.60 -10.29
CA LEU A 184 11.43 4.28 -11.26
C LEU A 184 12.83 4.75 -10.81
N ALA A 185 12.95 6.00 -10.35
CA ALA A 185 14.20 6.56 -9.86
C ALA A 185 14.75 5.75 -8.67
N ARG A 186 13.89 5.36 -7.73
CA ARG A 186 14.26 4.52 -6.58
C ARG A 186 14.89 3.21 -7.04
N LEU A 187 14.25 2.47 -7.95
CA LEU A 187 14.78 1.21 -8.46
C LEU A 187 16.12 1.39 -9.21
N GLU A 188 16.27 2.48 -9.96
CA GLU A 188 17.51 2.81 -10.65
C GLU A 188 18.65 3.11 -9.69
N ILE A 189 18.38 3.90 -8.63
CA ILE A 189 19.34 4.24 -7.58
C ILE A 189 19.76 2.99 -6.81
N GLU A 190 18.79 2.17 -6.37
CA GLU A 190 19.06 0.93 -5.62
C GLU A 190 19.95 -0.04 -6.40
N ARG A 191 19.71 -0.20 -7.70
CA ARG A 191 20.49 -1.08 -8.59
C ARG A 191 21.78 -0.46 -9.12
N ASN A 192 22.03 0.81 -8.89
CA ASN A 192 23.26 1.46 -9.35
C ASN A 192 24.44 1.09 -8.46
N ASN A 193 25.26 0.16 -8.92
CA ASN A 193 26.45 -0.29 -8.19
C ASN A 193 27.64 0.71 -8.26
N ALA A 194 27.56 1.77 -9.05
CA ALA A 194 28.54 2.83 -9.07
C ALA A 194 28.39 3.84 -7.93
N LEU A 195 27.23 3.85 -7.28
CA LEU A 195 26.96 4.74 -6.14
C LEU A 195 27.36 4.10 -4.81
N THR A 196 28.02 4.87 -3.95
CA THR A 196 28.24 4.49 -2.54
C THR A 196 26.91 4.48 -1.78
N PRO A 197 26.81 3.82 -0.61
CA PRO A 197 25.61 3.86 0.23
C PRO A 197 25.14 5.28 0.57
N ASP A 198 26.06 6.19 0.89
CA ASP A 198 25.72 7.59 1.21
C ASP A 198 25.21 8.36 -0.01
N GLN A 199 25.79 8.10 -1.19
CA GLN A 199 25.33 8.69 -2.45
C GLN A 199 23.92 8.16 -2.80
N LYS A 200 23.65 6.86 -2.62
CA LYS A 200 22.31 6.29 -2.81
C LYS A 200 21.29 6.96 -1.87
N GLN A 201 21.63 7.10 -0.61
CA GLN A 201 20.74 7.74 0.37
C GLN A 201 20.44 9.20 0.00
N THR A 202 21.44 9.94 -0.47
CA THR A 202 21.26 11.33 -0.92
C THR A 202 20.35 11.38 -2.15
N ALA A 203 20.62 10.57 -3.17
CA ALA A 203 19.80 10.50 -4.39
C ALA A 203 18.35 10.07 -4.11
N LEU A 204 18.13 9.14 -3.16
CA LEU A 204 16.78 8.75 -2.73
C LEU A 204 16.03 9.90 -2.07
N ARG A 205 16.70 10.71 -1.22
CA ARG A 205 16.08 11.90 -0.61
C ARG A 205 15.75 12.98 -1.64
N GLU A 206 16.61 13.17 -2.64
CA GLU A 206 16.36 14.10 -3.74
C GLU A 206 15.15 13.64 -4.57
N ALA A 207 15.08 12.36 -4.95
CA ALA A 207 13.94 11.79 -5.66
C ALA A 207 12.64 11.90 -4.86
N GLU A 208 12.67 11.69 -3.55
CA GLU A 208 11.51 11.87 -2.66
C GLU A 208 11.08 13.32 -2.55
N GLY A 209 12.03 14.26 -2.66
CA GLY A 209 11.76 15.71 -2.68
C GLY A 209 10.91 16.16 -3.87
N GLU A 210 10.92 15.42 -4.99
CA GLU A 210 10.09 15.69 -6.17
C GLU A 210 8.62 15.28 -6.01
N LEU A 211 8.29 14.48 -4.98
CA LEU A 211 6.91 14.14 -4.66
C LEU A 211 6.17 15.35 -4.09
N GLY A 212 4.87 15.45 -4.32
CA GLY A 212 3.99 16.40 -3.66
C GLY A 212 3.97 16.22 -2.13
N GLU A 213 3.54 17.23 -1.41
CA GLU A 213 3.49 17.17 0.07
C GLU A 213 2.57 16.05 0.55
N THR A 214 1.41 15.88 -0.09
CA THR A 214 0.43 14.83 0.24
C THR A 214 1.01 13.43 0.04
N GLU A 215 1.68 13.20 -1.08
CA GLU A 215 2.30 11.92 -1.41
C GLU A 215 3.47 11.61 -0.45
N ARG A 216 4.30 12.62 -0.12
CA ARG A 216 5.36 12.47 0.88
C ARG A 216 4.79 12.13 2.25
N ALA A 217 3.74 12.83 2.69
CA ALA A 217 3.10 12.58 3.98
C ALA A 217 2.47 11.18 4.03
N ALA A 218 1.75 10.77 2.97
CA ALA A 218 1.16 9.43 2.88
C ALA A 218 2.24 8.33 2.91
N ARG A 219 3.35 8.53 2.18
CA ARG A 219 4.48 7.61 2.18
C ARG A 219 5.17 7.56 3.55
N ALA A 220 5.44 8.70 4.17
CA ALA A 220 6.03 8.78 5.50
C ALA A 220 5.16 8.04 6.53
N ALA A 221 3.84 8.21 6.47
CA ALA A 221 2.91 7.48 7.33
C ALA A 221 2.95 5.96 7.07
N ALA A 222 2.96 5.55 5.80
CA ALA A 222 3.02 4.13 5.42
C ALA A 222 4.33 3.44 5.85
N THR A 223 5.45 4.17 5.88
CA THR A 223 6.78 3.64 6.21
C THR A 223 7.25 3.97 7.63
N ALA A 224 6.44 4.69 8.43
CA ALA A 224 6.81 5.11 9.79
C ALA A 224 7.26 3.93 10.68
N HIS A 225 6.61 2.77 10.55
CA HIS A 225 6.97 1.57 11.30
C HIS A 225 8.38 1.04 10.95
N LEU A 226 8.81 1.17 9.69
CA LEU A 226 10.17 0.78 9.26
C LEU A 226 11.23 1.73 9.86
N ALA A 227 10.94 3.03 9.89
CA ALA A 227 11.82 4.02 10.51
C ALA A 227 11.98 3.76 12.01
N VAL A 228 10.89 3.42 12.71
CA VAL A 228 10.92 3.05 14.12
C VAL A 228 11.71 1.75 14.34
N ALA A 229 11.51 0.73 13.49
CA ALA A 229 12.26 -0.52 13.58
C ALA A 229 13.76 -0.31 13.36
N ALA A 230 14.14 0.47 12.34
CA ALA A 230 15.54 0.83 12.08
C ALA A 230 16.17 1.62 13.25
N GLN A 231 15.42 2.55 13.83
CA GLN A 231 15.86 3.30 15.02
C GLN A 231 16.06 2.37 16.21
N THR A 232 15.15 1.43 16.44
CA THR A 232 15.27 0.45 17.52
C THR A 232 16.53 -0.41 17.34
N ALA A 233 16.76 -0.92 16.13
CA ALA A 233 17.97 -1.69 15.82
C ALA A 233 19.26 -0.86 16.01
N ALA A 234 19.25 0.43 15.64
CA ALA A 234 20.38 1.32 15.88
C ALA A 234 20.63 1.55 17.37
N PHE A 235 19.59 1.69 18.18
CA PHE A 235 19.69 1.82 19.64
C PHE A 235 20.25 0.55 20.27
N ASP A 236 19.84 -0.63 19.79
CA ASP A 236 20.36 -1.92 20.25
C ASP A 236 21.87 -2.05 19.93
N ALA A 237 22.25 -1.68 18.71
CA ALA A 237 23.65 -1.72 18.28
C ALA A 237 24.55 -0.75 19.07
N GLN A 238 24.00 0.37 19.52
CA GLN A 238 24.71 1.39 20.33
C GLN A 238 24.65 1.08 21.84
N GLY A 239 23.87 0.08 22.27
CA GLY A 239 23.69 -0.25 23.67
C GLY A 239 23.00 0.84 24.49
N LEU A 240 22.14 1.68 23.87
CA LEU A 240 21.49 2.79 24.54
C LEU A 240 20.57 2.32 25.65
N SER A 241 20.62 3.00 26.80
CA SER A 241 19.71 2.79 27.92
C SER A 241 18.26 3.17 27.57
N GLU A 242 17.29 2.65 28.33
CA GLU A 242 15.87 2.99 28.17
C GLU A 242 15.62 4.51 28.26
N THR A 243 16.30 5.18 29.17
CA THR A 243 16.17 6.63 29.36
C THR A 243 16.66 7.40 28.13
N GLU A 244 17.79 7.00 27.55
CA GLU A 244 18.33 7.62 26.34
C GLU A 244 17.44 7.38 25.14
N ARG A 245 16.94 6.15 24.94
CA ARG A 245 15.97 5.79 23.89
C ARG A 245 14.70 6.63 24.01
N TYR A 246 14.17 6.74 25.22
CA TYR A 246 13.00 7.56 25.48
C TYR A 246 13.24 9.03 25.16
N ALA A 247 14.37 9.61 25.59
CA ALA A 247 14.70 11.01 25.34
C ALA A 247 14.81 11.31 23.83
N GLN A 248 15.49 10.43 23.07
CA GLN A 248 15.60 10.60 21.61
C GLN A 248 14.26 10.47 20.91
N ARG A 249 13.43 9.47 21.26
CA ARG A 249 12.09 9.30 20.69
C ARG A 249 11.15 10.44 21.05
N ARG A 250 11.25 10.95 22.29
CA ARG A 250 10.47 12.12 22.71
C ARG A 250 10.81 13.37 21.89
N ALA A 251 12.09 13.59 21.62
CA ALA A 251 12.52 14.71 20.79
C ALA A 251 12.03 14.59 19.34
N GLN A 252 11.93 13.37 18.81
CA GLN A 252 11.57 13.13 17.42
C GLN A 252 10.05 12.97 17.18
N TYR A 253 9.34 12.26 18.08
CA TYR A 253 7.94 11.85 17.87
C TYR A 253 6.98 12.44 18.91
N GLY A 254 7.48 13.16 19.90
CA GLY A 254 6.70 13.65 21.01
C GLY A 254 6.54 12.64 22.15
N ASP A 255 6.01 13.11 23.28
CA ASP A 255 5.98 12.38 24.54
C ASP A 255 5.05 11.14 24.50
N ASP A 256 3.87 11.26 23.90
CA ASP A 256 2.91 10.16 23.81
C ASP A 256 3.43 8.99 22.99
N ALA A 257 4.00 9.28 21.80
CA ALA A 257 4.60 8.27 20.95
C ALA A 257 5.82 7.62 21.63
N ALA A 258 6.67 8.42 22.30
CA ALA A 258 7.83 7.89 23.03
C ALA A 258 7.41 6.91 24.14
N ARG A 259 6.32 7.20 24.87
CA ARG A 259 5.77 6.28 25.89
C ARG A 259 5.28 4.97 25.28
N GLN A 260 4.54 5.04 24.17
CA GLN A 260 4.06 3.84 23.48
C GLN A 260 5.21 2.98 22.96
N LEU A 261 6.22 3.59 22.36
CA LEU A 261 7.39 2.89 21.85
C LEU A 261 8.23 2.27 22.98
N ALA A 262 8.38 2.96 24.12
CA ALA A 262 9.05 2.40 25.29
C ALA A 262 8.33 1.16 25.84
N ARG A 263 6.99 1.19 25.82
CA ARG A 263 6.18 0.02 26.22
C ARG A 263 6.35 -1.15 25.26
N LEU A 264 6.37 -0.90 23.95
CA LEU A 264 6.62 -1.93 22.94
C LEU A 264 8.02 -2.55 23.10
N ASP A 265 9.05 -1.73 23.37
CA ASP A 265 10.41 -2.23 23.65
C ASP A 265 10.44 -3.14 24.88
N GLN A 266 9.68 -2.80 25.93
CA GLN A 266 9.58 -3.62 27.12
C GLN A 266 8.87 -4.94 26.83
N GLU A 267 7.73 -4.90 26.14
CA GLU A 267 6.98 -6.09 25.73
C GLU A 267 7.83 -7.04 24.88
N GLU A 268 8.63 -6.50 23.96
CA GLU A 268 9.54 -7.30 23.13
C GLU A 268 10.68 -7.91 23.95
N ARG A 269 11.31 -7.17 24.85
CA ARG A 269 12.34 -7.72 25.76
C ARG A 269 11.80 -8.84 26.64
N ASP A 270 10.60 -8.66 27.17
CA ASP A 270 9.95 -9.69 27.99
C ASP A 270 9.63 -10.93 27.15
N TRP A 271 9.15 -10.75 25.92
CA TRP A 271 8.95 -11.83 24.97
C TRP A 271 10.24 -12.59 24.68
N GLN A 272 11.32 -11.89 24.33
CA GLN A 272 12.62 -12.49 24.03
C GLN A 272 13.20 -13.25 25.23
N THR A 273 13.02 -12.72 26.43
CA THR A 273 13.45 -13.39 27.69
C THR A 273 12.69 -14.70 27.92
N ARG A 274 11.36 -14.68 27.76
CA ARG A 274 10.52 -15.88 27.87
C ARG A 274 10.82 -16.90 26.79
N LEU A 275 11.04 -16.45 25.55
CA LEU A 275 11.41 -17.31 24.42
C LEU A 275 12.79 -17.96 24.63
N ALA A 276 13.77 -17.20 25.15
CA ALA A 276 15.08 -17.74 25.48
C ALA A 276 15.01 -18.82 26.58
N ARG A 277 14.22 -18.57 27.62
CA ARG A 277 14.00 -19.58 28.70
C ARG A 277 13.37 -20.86 28.16
N TYR A 278 12.39 -20.74 27.27
CA TYR A 278 11.78 -21.93 26.64
C TYR A 278 12.74 -22.66 25.72
N ALA A 279 13.53 -21.95 24.92
CA ALA A 279 14.57 -22.54 24.06
C ALA A 279 15.64 -23.27 24.86
N MET A 280 16.09 -22.75 26.02
CA MET A 280 17.02 -23.42 26.91
C MET A 280 16.45 -24.71 27.42
N ALA A 281 15.18 -24.77 27.82
CA ALA A 281 14.54 -26.00 28.28
C ALA A 281 14.48 -27.07 27.16
N GLN A 282 14.21 -26.66 25.91
CA GLN A 282 14.27 -27.58 24.76
C GLN A 282 15.68 -28.14 24.55
N THR A 283 16.71 -27.31 24.65
CA THR A 283 18.10 -27.71 24.48
C THR A 283 18.57 -28.63 25.62
N ALA A 284 18.06 -28.41 26.83
CA ALA A 284 18.31 -29.27 28.00
C ALA A 284 17.54 -30.60 27.97
N GLN A 285 16.84 -30.91 26.88
CA GLN A 285 16.06 -32.14 26.68
C GLN A 285 15.01 -32.37 27.79
N ALA A 286 14.33 -31.29 28.23
CA ALA A 286 13.17 -31.38 29.12
C ALA A 286 12.11 -32.32 28.53
N SER A 287 11.35 -33.03 29.40
CA SER A 287 10.31 -33.93 28.91
C SER A 287 9.21 -33.18 28.16
N PRO A 288 8.45 -33.83 27.25
CA PRO A 288 7.31 -33.19 26.55
C PRO A 288 6.33 -32.57 27.50
N GLU A 289 6.05 -33.19 28.64
CA GLU A 289 5.12 -32.67 29.65
C GLU A 289 5.66 -31.39 30.31
N GLN A 290 6.95 -31.36 30.63
CA GLN A 290 7.62 -30.19 31.18
C GLN A 290 7.62 -29.02 30.19
N LEU A 291 7.90 -29.30 28.91
CA LEU A 291 7.86 -28.28 27.85
C LEU A 291 6.44 -27.73 27.65
N GLN A 292 5.42 -28.58 27.71
CA GLN A 292 4.03 -28.16 27.59
C GLN A 292 3.61 -27.30 28.79
N GLN A 293 3.97 -27.67 30.02
CA GLN A 293 3.72 -26.85 31.19
C GLN A 293 4.43 -25.49 31.11
N LEU A 294 5.70 -25.47 30.71
CA LEU A 294 6.47 -24.25 30.55
C LEU A 294 5.87 -23.32 29.48
N ARG A 295 5.40 -23.91 28.36
CA ARG A 295 4.70 -23.18 27.30
C ARG A 295 3.44 -22.49 27.82
N GLN A 296 2.63 -23.19 28.63
CA GLN A 296 1.42 -22.63 29.23
C GLN A 296 1.73 -21.55 30.28
N GLN A 297 2.82 -21.70 31.03
CA GLN A 297 3.23 -20.74 32.07
C GLN A 297 3.81 -19.46 31.50
N LEU A 298 4.61 -19.57 30.41
CA LEU A 298 5.34 -18.43 29.87
C LEU A 298 4.57 -17.63 28.82
N PHE A 299 3.60 -18.23 28.14
CA PHE A 299 3.00 -17.65 26.97
C PHE A 299 1.49 -17.68 27.01
N THR A 300 0.87 -16.58 26.58
CA THR A 300 -0.57 -16.51 26.35
C THR A 300 -0.98 -17.47 25.20
N PRO A 301 -2.25 -17.87 25.10
CA PRO A 301 -2.72 -18.75 24.01
C PRO A 301 -2.39 -18.19 22.61
N GLN A 302 -2.44 -16.88 22.41
CA GLN A 302 -2.09 -16.22 21.16
C GLN A 302 -0.60 -16.29 20.88
N GLU A 303 0.24 -16.06 21.89
CA GLU A 303 1.71 -16.17 21.75
C GLU A 303 2.15 -17.58 21.44
N GLN A 304 1.47 -18.59 21.98
CA GLN A 304 1.79 -20.01 21.76
C GLN A 304 1.73 -20.41 20.28
N LEU A 305 0.89 -19.73 19.48
CA LEU A 305 0.78 -20.00 18.03
C LEU A 305 2.02 -19.60 17.24
N ARG A 306 2.83 -18.67 17.76
CA ARG A 306 4.01 -18.13 17.05
C ARG A 306 5.35 -18.57 17.60
N ILE A 307 5.40 -19.34 18.70
CA ILE A 307 6.65 -19.77 19.35
C ILE A 307 7.56 -20.52 18.37
N ASP A 308 7.02 -21.50 17.66
CA ASP A 308 7.81 -22.37 16.78
C ASP A 308 8.40 -21.59 15.60
N ALA A 309 7.63 -20.67 15.04
CA ALA A 309 8.11 -19.75 13.99
C ALA A 309 9.18 -18.78 14.53
N ALA A 310 9.00 -18.23 15.72
CA ALA A 310 9.98 -17.34 16.36
C ALA A 310 11.30 -18.07 16.68
N LEU A 311 11.24 -19.31 17.14
CA LEU A 311 12.43 -20.13 17.36
C LEU A 311 13.13 -20.50 16.07
N ALA A 312 12.39 -20.79 15.00
CA ALA A 312 12.96 -21.05 13.68
C ALA A 312 13.66 -19.80 13.13
N ALA A 313 13.03 -18.64 13.21
CA ALA A 313 13.62 -17.37 12.80
C ALA A 313 14.91 -17.06 13.56
N ARG A 314 14.93 -17.31 14.87
CA ARG A 314 16.12 -17.09 15.69
C ARG A 314 17.30 -17.98 15.29
N ARG A 315 17.06 -19.17 14.76
CA ARG A 315 18.12 -20.07 14.25
C ARG A 315 18.70 -19.62 12.92
N LEU A 316 17.94 -18.83 12.14
CA LEU A 316 18.36 -18.30 10.85
C LEU A 316 19.21 -17.03 10.97
N VAL A 317 19.11 -16.31 12.09
CA VAL A 317 19.98 -15.16 12.37
C VAL A 317 21.34 -15.69 12.82
N PRO A 318 22.44 -15.51 12.04
CA PRO A 318 23.76 -15.91 12.48
C PRO A 318 24.07 -15.16 13.79
N THR A 319 24.33 -15.90 14.86
CA THR A 319 24.91 -15.30 16.07
C THR A 319 26.27 -14.73 15.65
N GLY A 320 26.31 -13.41 15.45
CA GLY A 320 27.54 -12.71 15.14
C GLY A 320 28.59 -13.13 16.18
N THR A 321 29.69 -13.63 15.70
CA THR A 321 30.89 -13.93 16.49
C THR A 321 31.20 -12.68 17.35
N PRO A 322 31.29 -12.78 18.67
CA PRO A 322 31.79 -11.66 19.47
C PRO A 322 33.19 -11.36 18.97
N ALA A 323 33.42 -10.10 18.59
CA ALA A 323 34.77 -9.62 18.31
C ALA A 323 35.63 -9.96 19.54
N SER A 324 36.62 -10.81 19.35
CA SER A 324 37.67 -11.06 20.34
C SER A 324 38.41 -9.76 20.61
N PRO A 325 38.87 -9.58 21.85
CA PRO A 325 39.46 -8.35 22.36
C PRO A 325 40.77 -7.94 21.65
#